data_5e964d5122d554db573607d7f39e9c03
#
_entry.id   5e964d5122d554db573607d7f39e9c03
#
_cell.length_a   1.000
_cell.length_b   1.000
_cell.length_c   1.000
_cell.angle_alpha   90.00
_cell.angle_beta   90.00
_cell.angle_gamma   90.00
#
_symmetry.space_group_name_H-M   'P 1'
#
loop_
_entity.id
_entity.type
_entity.pdbx_description
1 polymer ?
#
loop_
_entity_poly.entity_id
_entity_poly.type
_entity_poly.pdbx_seq_one_letter_code
_entity_poly.pdbx_strand_id
1 'polypeptide(L)'
;MPFNKTLAIALCVLISGCSAFEKTEKPVPKKVVAMPPPAVTQAWLDVYEPKVREAIKGTHFEFERRENLLVVTAPVQGSFNPDRPNMMLPSTLSPLSRMAKLLEKDESIGVLILGHADSSGEAKANQELSHQRARAFTSIFRLSGLKQNRLMVKGLGSDMPRAANDSQQGRALNRRVEILLTSKDTLNALIAKYSQPDTAKAVAAVKPATDKNAKAVAAAEKPAKGQ
;
A
#
# COMPACT_ATOMS: atom_id res chain seq x y z
N MET A 1 6.41 52.44 82.67
CA MET A 1 6.57 50.99 82.77
C MET A 1 5.77 50.36 81.66
N PRO A 2 6.41 49.65 80.86
CA PRO A 2 5.85 49.20 79.60
C PRO A 2 5.34 47.74 79.67
N PHE A 3 4.34 47.42 78.89
CA PHE A 3 3.98 46.05 78.60
C PHE A 3 3.99 45.77 77.10
N ASN A 4 4.98 45.03 76.71
CA ASN A 4 5.07 44.46 75.36
C ASN A 4 3.98 43.38 75.16
N LYS A 5 3.18 43.54 74.10
CA LYS A 5 2.35 42.48 73.59
C LYS A 5 2.84 42.11 72.21
N THR A 6 3.58 41.04 72.12
CA THR A 6 4.00 40.38 70.91
C THR A 6 2.78 39.76 70.24
N LEU A 7 2.42 40.31 69.08
CA LEU A 7 1.39 39.77 68.19
C LEU A 7 2.03 38.72 67.27
N ALA A 8 1.74 37.46 67.51
CA ALA A 8 2.13 36.39 66.63
C ALA A 8 1.24 36.37 65.37
N ILE A 9 1.76 36.73 64.21
CA ILE A 9 1.03 36.59 62.97
C ILE A 9 1.29 35.18 62.43
N ALA A 10 0.24 34.35 62.50
CA ALA A 10 0.22 33.03 61.88
C ALA A 10 -0.02 33.20 60.38
N LEU A 11 1.02 32.96 59.59
CA LEU A 11 0.97 32.95 58.12
C LEU A 11 0.39 31.59 57.64
N CYS A 12 -0.91 31.56 57.36
CA CYS A 12 -1.54 30.42 56.69
C CYS A 12 -1.15 30.44 55.21
N VAL A 13 -0.19 29.62 54.82
CA VAL A 13 0.12 29.34 53.39
C VAL A 13 -0.95 28.39 52.87
N LEU A 14 -1.92 28.93 52.13
CA LEU A 14 -2.86 28.15 51.33
C LEU A 14 -2.14 27.64 50.09
N ILE A 15 -1.70 26.41 50.13
CA ILE A 15 -1.21 25.70 48.94
C ILE A 15 -2.43 25.32 48.11
N SER A 16 -2.79 26.17 47.12
CA SER A 16 -3.73 25.82 46.07
C SER A 16 -3.09 24.79 45.16
N GLY A 17 -3.29 23.53 45.45
CA GLY A 17 -2.97 22.44 44.54
C GLY A 17 -3.92 22.48 43.35
N CYS A 18 -3.46 23.09 42.23
CA CYS A 18 -4.07 22.83 40.92
C CYS A 18 -3.79 21.36 40.53
N SER A 19 -4.68 20.46 40.94
CA SER A 19 -4.76 19.14 40.30
C SER A 19 -5.27 19.36 38.87
N ALA A 20 -4.33 19.41 37.91
CA ALA A 20 -4.64 19.25 36.53
C ALA A 20 -5.29 17.86 36.36
N PHE A 21 -6.60 17.85 36.26
CA PHE A 21 -7.37 16.66 35.92
C PHE A 21 -7.09 16.38 34.46
N GLU A 22 -6.03 15.63 34.23
CA GLU A 22 -5.68 15.09 32.90
C GLU A 22 -6.80 14.13 32.53
N LYS A 23 -7.75 14.62 31.73
CA LYS A 23 -8.78 13.82 31.14
C LYS A 23 -8.08 12.83 30.22
N THR A 24 -7.76 11.65 30.73
CA THR A 24 -7.39 10.50 29.92
C THR A 24 -8.60 10.16 29.06
N GLU A 25 -8.67 10.75 27.89
CA GLU A 25 -9.61 10.30 26.85
C GLU A 25 -9.29 8.84 26.57
N LYS A 26 -10.19 7.96 27.02
CA LYS A 26 -10.13 6.55 26.65
C LYS A 26 -10.07 6.50 25.13
N PRO A 27 -9.11 5.78 24.53
CA PRO A 27 -9.03 5.67 23.07
C PRO A 27 -10.37 5.12 22.58
N VAL A 28 -11.07 5.94 21.80
CA VAL A 28 -12.32 5.53 21.14
C VAL A 28 -11.96 4.30 20.31
N PRO A 29 -12.59 3.14 20.51
CA PRO A 29 -12.27 1.95 19.75
C PRO A 29 -12.47 2.28 18.27
N LYS A 30 -11.37 2.31 17.50
CA LYS A 30 -11.42 2.48 16.04
C LYS A 30 -12.32 1.38 15.52
N LYS A 31 -13.49 1.76 14.98
CA LYS A 31 -14.46 0.85 14.40
C LYS A 31 -13.69 0.00 13.36
N VAL A 32 -13.48 -1.27 13.66
CA VAL A 32 -12.84 -2.21 12.73
C VAL A 32 -13.82 -2.35 11.56
N VAL A 33 -13.48 -1.72 10.45
CA VAL A 33 -14.27 -1.86 9.22
C VAL A 33 -13.96 -3.25 8.69
N ALA A 34 -14.91 -4.17 8.82
CA ALA A 34 -14.78 -5.52 8.28
C ALA A 34 -14.73 -5.46 6.75
N MET A 35 -13.93 -6.35 6.15
CA MET A 35 -13.96 -6.53 4.69
C MET A 35 -15.33 -7.04 4.27
N PRO A 36 -15.94 -6.50 3.19
CA PRO A 36 -17.19 -7.03 2.66
C PRO A 36 -17.06 -8.51 2.32
N PRO A 37 -18.14 -9.30 2.43
CA PRO A 37 -18.13 -10.69 1.99
C PRO A 37 -17.74 -10.78 0.50
N PRO A 38 -16.96 -11.79 0.08
CA PRO A 38 -16.55 -11.95 -1.32
C PRO A 38 -17.72 -11.93 -2.31
N ALA A 39 -18.87 -12.49 -1.95
CA ALA A 39 -20.06 -12.52 -2.80
C ALA A 39 -20.54 -11.12 -3.29
N VAL A 40 -20.33 -10.07 -2.48
CA VAL A 40 -20.75 -8.70 -2.84
C VAL A 40 -19.83 -8.09 -3.91
N THR A 41 -18.58 -8.51 -3.96
CA THR A 41 -17.58 -7.93 -4.87
C THR A 41 -17.39 -8.72 -6.15
N GLN A 42 -17.86 -9.98 -6.23
CA GLN A 42 -17.59 -10.86 -7.38
C GLN A 42 -18.13 -10.30 -8.71
N ALA A 43 -19.37 -9.84 -8.73
CA ALA A 43 -19.98 -9.28 -9.96
C ALA A 43 -19.16 -8.09 -10.51
N TRP A 44 -18.67 -7.24 -9.62
CA TRP A 44 -17.80 -6.13 -9.98
C TRP A 44 -16.45 -6.61 -10.52
N LEU A 45 -15.81 -7.57 -9.84
CA LEU A 45 -14.54 -8.16 -10.27
C LEU A 45 -14.65 -8.77 -11.67
N ASP A 46 -15.73 -9.51 -11.94
CA ASP A 46 -15.99 -10.14 -13.25
C ASP A 46 -16.12 -9.12 -14.39
N VAL A 47 -16.69 -7.96 -14.10
CA VAL A 47 -16.84 -6.86 -15.08
C VAL A 47 -15.52 -6.15 -15.34
N TYR A 48 -14.70 -5.94 -14.30
CA TYR A 48 -13.48 -5.13 -14.43
C TYR A 48 -12.23 -5.94 -14.75
N GLU A 49 -12.16 -7.20 -14.40
CA GLU A 49 -11.00 -8.05 -14.70
C GLU A 49 -10.60 -8.02 -16.17
N PRO A 50 -11.48 -8.32 -17.16
CA PRO A 50 -11.11 -8.33 -18.56
C PRO A 50 -10.66 -6.94 -19.06
N LYS A 51 -11.26 -5.88 -18.55
CA LYS A 51 -10.94 -4.49 -18.91
C LYS A 51 -9.56 -4.08 -18.38
N VAL A 52 -9.22 -4.49 -17.13
CA VAL A 52 -7.92 -4.22 -16.54
C VAL A 52 -6.82 -5.01 -17.26
N ARG A 53 -7.06 -6.29 -17.56
CA ARG A 53 -6.13 -7.11 -18.34
C ARG A 53 -5.84 -6.49 -19.71
N GLU A 54 -6.85 -6.01 -20.41
CA GLU A 54 -6.66 -5.33 -21.71
C GLU A 54 -5.90 -4.00 -21.55
N ALA A 55 -6.15 -3.24 -20.48
CA ALA A 55 -5.45 -1.97 -20.21
C ALA A 55 -3.95 -2.15 -20.01
N ILE A 56 -3.50 -3.30 -19.47
CA ILE A 56 -2.07 -3.59 -19.23
C ILE A 56 -1.45 -4.53 -20.28
N LYS A 57 -2.21 -4.95 -21.28
CA LYS A 57 -1.73 -5.87 -22.33
C LYS A 57 -0.52 -5.31 -23.07
N GLY A 58 0.44 -6.18 -23.33
CA GLY A 58 1.70 -5.79 -23.99
C GLY A 58 2.66 -5.00 -23.09
N THR A 59 2.45 -5.01 -21.78
CA THR A 59 3.33 -4.39 -20.79
C THR A 59 3.99 -5.45 -19.92
N HIS A 60 4.97 -5.03 -19.11
CA HIS A 60 5.62 -5.88 -18.10
C HIS A 60 4.83 -5.92 -16.76
N PHE A 61 3.61 -5.39 -16.72
CA PHE A 61 2.78 -5.43 -15.53
C PHE A 61 2.17 -6.83 -15.36
N GLU A 62 2.13 -7.28 -14.11
CA GLU A 62 1.50 -8.55 -13.72
C GLU A 62 0.07 -8.27 -13.22
N PHE A 63 -0.84 -9.21 -13.46
CA PHE A 63 -2.21 -9.13 -12.98
C PHE A 63 -2.53 -10.32 -12.08
N GLU A 64 -3.21 -10.04 -10.97
CA GLU A 64 -3.68 -11.06 -10.04
C GLU A 64 -5.10 -10.69 -9.56
N ARG A 65 -6.01 -11.67 -9.55
CA ARG A 65 -7.30 -11.55 -8.86
C ARG A 65 -7.17 -12.15 -7.47
N ARG A 66 -7.48 -11.38 -6.47
CA ARG A 66 -7.61 -11.81 -5.06
C ARG A 66 -9.07 -11.70 -4.65
N GLU A 67 -9.46 -12.29 -3.51
CA GLU A 67 -10.86 -12.42 -3.07
C GLU A 67 -11.76 -11.21 -3.37
N ASN A 68 -11.38 -10.02 -2.96
CA ASN A 68 -12.16 -8.78 -3.12
C ASN A 68 -11.40 -7.71 -3.94
N LEU A 69 -10.33 -8.08 -4.63
CA LEU A 69 -9.40 -7.15 -5.24
C LEU A 69 -8.97 -7.62 -6.63
N LEU A 70 -8.76 -6.64 -7.54
CA LEU A 70 -7.88 -6.81 -8.68
C LEU A 70 -6.56 -6.13 -8.35
N VAL A 71 -5.45 -6.83 -8.51
CA VAL A 71 -4.12 -6.33 -8.22
C VAL A 71 -3.31 -6.27 -9.50
N VAL A 72 -2.79 -5.09 -9.79
CA VAL A 72 -1.81 -4.90 -10.87
C VAL A 72 -0.47 -4.59 -10.23
N THR A 73 0.51 -5.43 -10.50
CA THR A 73 1.88 -5.27 -9.99
C THR A 73 2.78 -4.75 -11.11
N ALA A 74 3.42 -3.62 -10.85
CA ALA A 74 4.44 -3.03 -11.70
C ALA A 74 5.81 -3.27 -11.06
N PRO A 75 6.67 -4.14 -11.61
CA PRO A 75 8.05 -4.26 -11.17
C PRO A 75 8.78 -2.92 -11.31
N VAL A 76 9.65 -2.58 -10.36
CA VAL A 76 10.46 -1.35 -10.45
C VAL A 76 11.35 -1.38 -11.67
N GLN A 77 11.93 -2.55 -11.97
CA GLN A 77 12.65 -2.77 -13.21
C GLN A 77 11.70 -2.64 -14.41
N GLY A 78 12.02 -1.74 -15.33
CA GLY A 78 11.15 -1.43 -16.47
C GLY A 78 10.06 -0.38 -16.20
N SER A 79 9.80 -0.03 -14.93
CA SER A 79 8.85 1.03 -14.56
C SER A 79 9.52 2.33 -14.13
N PHE A 80 10.72 2.25 -13.56
CA PHE A 80 11.45 3.41 -13.04
C PHE A 80 12.86 3.48 -13.62
N ASN A 81 13.38 4.70 -13.69
CA ASN A 81 14.75 4.95 -14.16
C ASN A 81 15.76 4.43 -13.10
N PRO A 82 16.78 3.62 -13.48
CA PRO A 82 17.76 3.09 -12.53
C PRO A 82 18.57 4.18 -11.82
N ASP A 83 18.94 5.25 -12.53
CA ASP A 83 19.76 6.35 -12.01
C ASP A 83 18.93 7.37 -11.20
N ARG A 84 17.62 7.39 -11.43
CA ARG A 84 16.64 8.25 -10.72
C ARG A 84 15.49 7.38 -10.23
N PRO A 85 15.65 6.64 -9.13
CA PRO A 85 14.80 5.51 -8.75
C PRO A 85 13.36 5.87 -8.38
N ASN A 86 13.02 7.15 -8.27
CA ASN A 86 11.67 7.68 -8.09
C ASN A 86 11.06 8.27 -9.37
N MET A 87 11.81 8.32 -10.49
CA MET A 87 11.34 8.82 -11.77
C MET A 87 10.77 7.69 -12.62
N MET A 88 9.50 7.76 -13.01
CA MET A 88 8.89 6.79 -13.91
C MET A 88 9.46 6.87 -15.32
N LEU A 89 9.59 5.71 -15.97
CA LEU A 89 9.88 5.60 -17.40
C LEU A 89 8.64 5.96 -18.24
N PRO A 90 8.82 6.57 -19.42
CA PRO A 90 7.72 6.91 -20.32
C PRO A 90 6.83 5.71 -20.70
N SER A 91 7.40 4.51 -20.82
CA SER A 91 6.68 3.26 -21.10
C SER A 91 5.60 2.92 -20.06
N THR A 92 5.77 3.39 -18.82
CA THR A 92 4.84 3.18 -17.71
C THR A 92 3.59 4.06 -17.79
N LEU A 93 3.67 5.21 -18.46
CA LEU A 93 2.59 6.20 -18.49
C LEU A 93 1.34 5.69 -19.22
N SER A 94 1.53 5.05 -20.39
CA SER A 94 0.40 4.59 -21.22
C SER A 94 -0.51 3.57 -20.49
N PRO A 95 -0.01 2.47 -19.92
CA PRO A 95 -0.87 1.52 -19.20
C PRO A 95 -1.55 2.15 -17.97
N LEU A 96 -0.86 3.01 -17.21
CA LEU A 96 -1.45 3.71 -16.08
C LEU A 96 -2.59 4.64 -16.52
N SER A 97 -2.41 5.39 -17.60
CA SER A 97 -3.44 6.28 -18.13
C SER A 97 -4.66 5.51 -18.65
N ARG A 98 -4.44 4.35 -19.32
CA ARG A 98 -5.57 3.50 -19.76
C ARG A 98 -6.37 2.98 -18.57
N MET A 99 -5.69 2.47 -17.53
CA MET A 99 -6.36 2.04 -16.29
C MET A 99 -7.12 3.20 -15.62
N ALA A 100 -6.48 4.35 -15.49
CA ALA A 100 -7.11 5.51 -14.85
C ALA A 100 -8.39 5.96 -15.58
N LYS A 101 -8.35 6.03 -16.92
CA LYS A 101 -9.54 6.35 -17.75
C LYS A 101 -10.64 5.30 -17.62
N LEU A 102 -10.28 4.02 -17.51
CA LEU A 102 -11.24 2.95 -17.27
C LEU A 102 -12.02 3.16 -15.96
N LEU A 103 -11.31 3.63 -14.91
CA LEU A 103 -11.85 3.76 -13.56
C LEU A 103 -12.50 5.14 -13.29
N GLU A 104 -12.23 6.14 -14.13
CA GLU A 104 -12.67 7.52 -13.93
C GLU A 104 -14.19 7.61 -13.82
N LYS A 105 -14.90 6.93 -14.72
CA LYS A 105 -16.36 7.02 -14.87
C LYS A 105 -17.16 6.32 -13.78
N ASP A 106 -16.56 5.38 -13.08
CA ASP A 106 -17.25 4.61 -12.03
C ASP A 106 -16.80 5.08 -10.64
N GLU A 107 -17.62 5.90 -10.02
CA GLU A 107 -17.34 6.48 -8.69
C GLU A 107 -17.39 5.45 -7.55
N SER A 108 -17.88 4.25 -7.80
CA SER A 108 -17.91 3.16 -6.81
C SER A 108 -16.57 2.49 -6.59
N ILE A 109 -15.59 2.76 -7.47
CA ILE A 109 -14.26 2.13 -7.42
C ILE A 109 -13.29 2.95 -6.58
N GLY A 110 -12.59 2.26 -5.69
CA GLY A 110 -11.45 2.77 -4.94
C GLY A 110 -10.13 2.18 -5.43
N VAL A 111 -9.06 2.96 -5.36
CA VAL A 111 -7.71 2.58 -5.77
C VAL A 111 -6.76 2.81 -4.61
N LEU A 112 -6.05 1.76 -4.19
CA LEU A 112 -4.95 1.83 -3.23
C LEU A 112 -3.64 1.50 -3.94
N ILE A 113 -2.67 2.41 -3.88
CA ILE A 113 -1.36 2.23 -4.48
C ILE A 113 -0.33 2.02 -3.38
N LEU A 114 0.33 0.86 -3.41
CA LEU A 114 1.34 0.44 -2.44
C LEU A 114 2.71 0.38 -3.10
N GLY A 115 3.68 1.06 -2.51
CA GLY A 115 5.08 0.95 -2.90
C GLY A 115 5.83 -0.02 -1.99
N HIS A 116 6.70 -0.82 -2.58
CA HIS A 116 7.54 -1.79 -1.88
C HIS A 116 9.01 -1.62 -2.27
N ALA A 117 9.89 -1.92 -1.35
CA ALA A 117 11.33 -2.02 -1.53
C ALA A 117 11.81 -3.42 -1.14
N ASP A 118 13.03 -3.77 -1.51
CA ASP A 118 13.73 -4.90 -0.91
C ASP A 118 14.34 -4.51 0.45
N SER A 119 15.01 -5.45 1.11
CA SER A 119 15.65 -5.21 2.41
C SER A 119 17.06 -4.60 2.31
N SER A 120 17.48 -4.16 1.14
CA SER A 120 18.79 -3.53 0.96
C SER A 120 18.75 -2.07 1.44
N GLY A 121 19.79 -1.66 2.20
CA GLY A 121 19.91 -0.28 2.69
C GLY A 121 19.04 0.03 3.92
N GLU A 122 18.97 1.31 4.23
CA GLU A 122 18.30 1.84 5.41
C GLU A 122 16.78 1.73 5.33
N ALA A 123 16.13 1.24 6.41
CA ALA A 123 14.67 1.05 6.47
C ALA A 123 13.89 2.35 6.20
N LYS A 124 14.35 3.48 6.77
CA LYS A 124 13.73 4.80 6.56
C LYS A 124 13.85 5.26 5.11
N ALA A 125 14.99 5.04 4.47
CA ALA A 125 15.19 5.38 3.06
C ALA A 125 14.31 4.52 2.15
N ASN A 126 14.17 3.22 2.44
CA ASN A 126 13.29 2.30 1.74
C ASN A 126 11.82 2.68 1.89
N GLN A 127 11.41 3.10 3.09
CA GLN A 127 10.06 3.60 3.36
C GLN A 127 9.76 4.84 2.50
N GLU A 128 10.66 5.81 2.48
CA GLU A 128 10.50 7.05 1.71
C GLU A 128 10.51 6.78 0.20
N LEU A 129 11.48 5.99 -0.30
CA LEU A 129 11.57 5.68 -1.73
C LEU A 129 10.35 4.92 -2.23
N SER A 130 9.86 3.94 -1.47
CA SER A 130 8.65 3.19 -1.81
C SER A 130 7.42 4.10 -1.86
N HIS A 131 7.32 5.05 -0.92
CA HIS A 131 6.26 6.06 -0.91
C HIS A 131 6.33 6.98 -2.13
N GLN A 132 7.51 7.48 -2.48
CA GLN A 132 7.72 8.33 -3.66
C GLN A 132 7.31 7.62 -4.95
N ARG A 133 7.66 6.35 -5.11
CA ARG A 133 7.24 5.52 -6.25
C ARG A 133 5.72 5.37 -6.33
N ALA A 134 5.08 5.06 -5.21
CA ALA A 134 3.62 4.96 -5.16
C ALA A 134 2.94 6.32 -5.47
N ARG A 135 3.50 7.43 -4.99
CA ARG A 135 3.01 8.79 -5.31
C ARG A 135 3.15 9.12 -6.79
N ALA A 136 4.23 8.69 -7.43
CA ALA A 136 4.42 8.93 -8.87
C ALA A 136 3.29 8.26 -9.69
N PHE A 137 2.92 7.03 -9.36
CA PHE A 137 1.76 6.34 -9.96
C PHE A 137 0.44 7.08 -9.63
N THR A 138 0.25 7.45 -8.37
CA THR A 138 -0.92 8.20 -7.92
C THR A 138 -1.14 9.48 -8.72
N SER A 139 -0.06 10.16 -9.09
CA SER A 139 -0.13 11.40 -9.88
C SER A 139 -0.77 11.17 -11.24
N ILE A 140 -0.50 10.04 -11.91
CA ILE A 140 -1.11 9.71 -13.20
C ILE A 140 -2.61 9.48 -13.05
N PHE A 141 -3.05 8.75 -12.03
CA PHE A 141 -4.48 8.54 -11.75
C PHE A 141 -5.20 9.87 -11.50
N ARG A 142 -4.59 10.78 -10.73
CA ARG A 142 -5.15 12.11 -10.46
C ARG A 142 -5.24 12.97 -11.71
N LEU A 143 -4.17 13.01 -12.51
CA LEU A 143 -4.13 13.76 -13.77
C LEU A 143 -5.15 13.21 -14.79
N SER A 144 -5.51 11.93 -14.67
CA SER A 144 -6.53 11.28 -15.50
C SER A 144 -7.95 11.42 -14.94
N GLY A 145 -8.17 12.23 -13.90
CA GLY A 145 -9.51 12.57 -13.40
C GLY A 145 -9.99 11.82 -12.15
N LEU A 146 -9.21 10.87 -11.58
CA LEU A 146 -9.63 10.21 -10.36
C LEU A 146 -9.65 11.18 -9.17
N LYS A 147 -10.80 11.25 -8.50
CA LYS A 147 -11.00 12.10 -7.32
C LYS A 147 -10.16 11.60 -6.12
N GLN A 148 -9.67 12.52 -5.31
CA GLN A 148 -8.81 12.23 -4.16
C GLN A 148 -9.44 11.26 -3.14
N ASN A 149 -10.76 11.32 -2.95
CA ASN A 149 -11.49 10.46 -1.99
C ASN A 149 -11.60 8.99 -2.43
N ARG A 150 -11.13 8.66 -3.62
CA ARG A 150 -11.10 7.30 -4.20
C ARG A 150 -9.68 6.76 -4.36
N LEU A 151 -8.68 7.55 -4.05
CA LEU A 151 -7.29 7.27 -4.35
C LEU A 151 -6.45 7.38 -3.09
N MET A 152 -5.88 6.27 -2.66
CA MET A 152 -5.02 6.19 -1.49
C MET A 152 -3.63 5.71 -1.88
N VAL A 153 -2.63 6.15 -1.11
CA VAL A 153 -1.22 5.85 -1.37
C VAL A 153 -0.50 5.52 -0.08
N LYS A 154 0.35 4.49 -0.13
CA LYS A 154 1.22 4.12 0.99
C LYS A 154 2.54 3.55 0.50
N GLY A 155 3.66 3.97 1.11
CA GLY A 155 4.92 3.26 1.06
C GLY A 155 4.93 2.21 2.16
N LEU A 156 5.47 1.06 1.90
CA LEU A 156 5.59 -0.06 2.84
C LEU A 156 7.07 -0.44 3.07
N GLY A 157 8.00 0.25 2.39
CA GLY A 157 9.41 -0.10 2.52
C GLY A 157 9.63 -1.59 2.24
N SER A 158 10.40 -2.23 3.10
CA SER A 158 10.69 -3.66 3.07
C SER A 158 9.78 -4.53 3.96
N ASP A 159 8.73 -3.95 4.55
CA ASP A 159 7.92 -4.64 5.57
C ASP A 159 7.05 -5.78 5.03
N MET A 160 6.75 -5.78 3.72
CA MET A 160 5.88 -6.78 3.09
C MET A 160 6.56 -7.44 1.88
N PRO A 161 7.57 -8.29 2.11
CA PRO A 161 8.27 -8.97 1.02
C PRO A 161 7.37 -10.02 0.35
N ARG A 162 7.42 -10.10 -0.99
CA ARG A 162 6.77 -11.15 -1.81
C ARG A 162 7.65 -12.39 -1.93
N ALA A 163 8.97 -12.20 -1.83
CA ALA A 163 9.98 -13.25 -1.93
C ALA A 163 11.08 -13.03 -0.89
N ALA A 164 11.90 -14.07 -0.65
CA ALA A 164 13.08 -13.93 0.19
C ALA A 164 14.07 -12.90 -0.41
N ASN A 165 14.76 -12.15 0.46
CA ASN A 165 15.68 -11.08 0.05
C ASN A 165 17.12 -11.56 -0.16
N ASP A 166 17.39 -12.84 0.00
CA ASP A 166 18.71 -13.48 -0.12
C ASP A 166 19.27 -13.48 -1.54
N SER A 167 18.38 -13.62 -2.53
CA SER A 167 18.73 -13.67 -3.95
C SER A 167 18.45 -12.34 -4.66
N GLN A 168 19.16 -12.08 -5.75
CA GLN A 168 18.90 -10.92 -6.62
C GLN A 168 17.49 -10.98 -7.21
N GLN A 169 17.03 -12.16 -7.59
CA GLN A 169 15.68 -12.38 -8.12
C GLN A 169 14.61 -12.08 -7.07
N GLY A 170 14.77 -12.58 -5.83
CA GLY A 170 13.86 -12.30 -4.75
C GLY A 170 13.75 -10.81 -4.43
N ARG A 171 14.90 -10.11 -4.38
CA ARG A 171 14.91 -8.65 -4.21
C ARG A 171 14.22 -7.93 -5.38
N ALA A 172 14.40 -8.40 -6.61
CA ALA A 172 13.72 -7.81 -7.76
C ALA A 172 12.18 -7.93 -7.67
N LEU A 173 11.66 -9.08 -7.20
CA LEU A 173 10.23 -9.29 -6.94
C LEU A 173 9.69 -8.39 -5.81
N ASN A 174 10.53 -8.07 -4.83
CA ASN A 174 10.16 -7.20 -3.72
C ASN A 174 10.10 -5.72 -4.15
N ARG A 175 10.96 -5.28 -5.07
CA ARG A 175 10.92 -3.92 -5.63
C ARG A 175 9.80 -3.76 -6.64
N ARG A 176 8.62 -3.37 -6.16
CA ARG A 176 7.41 -3.25 -6.98
C ARG A 176 6.49 -2.13 -6.50
N VAL A 177 5.56 -1.76 -7.35
CA VAL A 177 4.39 -0.97 -6.99
C VAL A 177 3.14 -1.80 -7.28
N GLU A 178 2.28 -1.97 -6.30
CA GLU A 178 0.99 -2.64 -6.44
C GLU A 178 -0.13 -1.61 -6.55
N ILE A 179 -1.01 -1.80 -7.51
CA ILE A 179 -2.25 -1.02 -7.69
C ILE A 179 -3.40 -1.95 -7.35
N LEU A 180 -4.04 -1.72 -6.22
CA LEU A 180 -5.16 -2.50 -5.74
C LEU A 180 -6.46 -1.78 -6.12
N LEU A 181 -7.27 -2.43 -6.94
CA LEU A 181 -8.59 -1.96 -7.37
C LEU A 181 -9.65 -2.70 -6.59
N THR A 182 -10.58 -1.95 -6.00
CA THR A 182 -11.66 -2.51 -5.18
C THR A 182 -12.87 -1.58 -5.19
N SER A 183 -13.97 -1.99 -4.54
CA SER A 183 -15.06 -1.06 -4.27
C SER A 183 -14.61 0.00 -3.26
N LYS A 184 -15.17 1.19 -3.35
CA LYS A 184 -14.89 2.31 -2.44
C LYS A 184 -15.15 1.95 -0.98
N ASP A 185 -16.16 1.13 -0.71
CA ASP A 185 -16.49 0.70 0.65
C ASP A 185 -15.41 -0.23 1.22
N THR A 186 -14.83 -1.09 0.39
CA THR A 186 -13.72 -1.96 0.75
C THR A 186 -12.41 -1.19 0.97
N LEU A 187 -12.24 -0.04 0.31
CA LEU A 187 -11.01 0.76 0.37
C LEU A 187 -10.65 1.15 1.81
N ASN A 188 -11.62 1.57 2.62
CA ASN A 188 -11.40 1.95 4.01
C ASN A 188 -10.95 0.76 4.87
N ALA A 189 -11.51 -0.43 4.64
CA ALA A 189 -11.10 -1.66 5.31
C ALA A 189 -9.66 -2.05 4.94
N LEU A 190 -9.29 -1.92 3.67
CA LEU A 190 -7.93 -2.16 3.19
C LEU A 190 -6.92 -1.20 3.83
N ILE A 191 -7.23 0.08 3.89
CA ILE A 191 -6.36 1.07 4.51
C ILE A 191 -6.12 0.73 5.98
N ALA A 192 -7.18 0.37 6.71
CA ALA A 192 -7.06 -0.05 8.10
C ALA A 192 -6.13 -1.27 8.24
N LYS A 193 -6.30 -2.28 7.36
CA LYS A 193 -5.46 -3.48 7.31
C LYS A 193 -3.98 -3.14 7.09
N TYR A 194 -3.66 -2.35 6.07
CA TYR A 194 -2.28 -1.96 5.76
C TYR A 194 -1.69 -0.91 6.71
N SER A 195 -2.47 -0.37 7.64
CA SER A 195 -2.00 0.58 8.65
C SER A 195 -1.57 -0.08 9.96
N GLN A 196 -1.86 -1.37 10.14
CA GLN A 196 -1.46 -2.13 11.32
C GLN A 196 -0.11 -2.83 11.09
N PRO A 197 0.89 -2.66 11.98
CA PRO A 197 2.22 -3.25 11.79
C PRO A 197 2.24 -4.78 11.73
N ASP A 198 1.33 -5.43 12.47
CA ASP A 198 1.34 -6.89 12.64
C ASP A 198 0.62 -7.66 11.53
N THR A 199 -0.29 -7.04 10.79
CA THR A 199 -0.98 -7.67 9.66
C THR A 199 -0.13 -7.71 8.39
N ALA A 200 0.92 -6.91 8.32
CA ALA A 200 1.89 -6.93 7.23
C ALA A 200 2.53 -8.31 7.04
N LYS A 201 2.81 -9.02 8.13
CA LYS A 201 3.42 -10.38 8.10
C LYS A 201 2.43 -11.48 7.66
N ALA A 202 1.14 -11.34 7.97
CA ALA A 202 0.14 -12.37 7.68
C ALA A 202 -0.26 -12.44 6.19
N VAL A 203 -0.20 -11.32 5.47
CA VAL A 203 -0.57 -11.26 4.04
C VAL A 203 0.52 -11.83 3.13
N ALA A 204 1.79 -11.76 3.56
CA ALA A 204 2.92 -12.35 2.83
C ALA A 204 2.91 -13.89 2.85
N ALA A 205 2.12 -14.52 3.72
CA ALA A 205 2.04 -15.97 3.88
C ALA A 205 1.01 -16.66 2.95
N VAL A 206 0.21 -15.91 2.19
CA VAL A 206 -0.67 -16.48 1.18
C VAL A 206 0.18 -16.88 -0.03
N LYS A 207 0.50 -18.18 -0.12
CA LYS A 207 1.20 -18.75 -1.28
C LYS A 207 0.45 -18.37 -2.55
N PRO A 208 1.15 -17.88 -3.62
CA PRO A 208 0.52 -17.73 -4.92
C PRO A 208 0.00 -19.09 -5.36
N ALA A 209 -1.23 -19.13 -5.87
CA ALA A 209 -1.76 -20.32 -6.53
C ALA A 209 -0.76 -20.71 -7.62
N THR A 210 -0.17 -21.89 -7.51
CA THR A 210 0.79 -22.42 -8.47
C THR A 210 0.11 -22.49 -9.83
N ASP A 211 0.55 -21.63 -10.72
CA ASP A 211 0.17 -21.67 -12.13
C ASP A 211 0.73 -22.95 -12.73
N LYS A 212 -0.15 -23.96 -12.96
CA LYS A 212 0.22 -25.26 -13.53
C LYS A 212 0.71 -25.16 -14.99
N ASN A 213 0.72 -23.98 -15.58
CA ASN A 213 1.12 -23.74 -16.95
C ASN A 213 2.60 -23.40 -17.17
N ALA A 214 3.38 -23.18 -16.10
CA ALA A 214 4.82 -22.90 -16.26
C ALA A 214 5.64 -24.13 -16.69
N LYS A 215 5.08 -25.33 -16.67
CA LYS A 215 5.80 -26.59 -16.98
C LYS A 215 5.78 -26.96 -18.47
N ALA A 216 4.94 -26.30 -19.28
CA ALA A 216 4.80 -26.63 -20.70
C ALA A 216 5.79 -25.87 -21.62
N VAL A 217 6.39 -24.78 -21.15
CA VAL A 217 7.30 -23.96 -21.98
C VAL A 217 8.77 -24.40 -21.86
N ALA A 218 9.14 -25.08 -20.79
CA ALA A 218 10.53 -25.55 -20.56
C ALA A 218 10.90 -26.84 -21.33
N ALA A 219 9.95 -27.48 -22.02
CA ALA A 219 10.18 -28.76 -22.72
C ALA A 219 10.46 -28.62 -24.22
N ALA A 220 10.42 -27.39 -24.77
CA ALA A 220 10.52 -27.13 -26.22
C ALA A 220 11.88 -26.66 -26.71
N GLU A 221 12.87 -26.46 -25.85
CA GLU A 221 14.23 -26.06 -26.24
C GLU A 221 15.27 -27.15 -25.91
N LYS A 222 15.27 -28.24 -26.69
CA LYS A 222 16.49 -29.04 -26.86
C LYS A 222 17.14 -28.69 -28.20
N PRO A 223 18.40 -28.22 -28.23
CA PRO A 223 19.09 -28.00 -29.48
C PRO A 223 19.41 -29.36 -30.14
N ALA A 224 19.00 -29.53 -31.40
CA ALA A 224 19.42 -30.62 -32.23
C ALA A 224 20.93 -30.52 -32.45
N LYS A 225 21.68 -31.50 -31.94
CA LYS A 225 23.08 -31.70 -32.31
C LYS A 225 23.12 -32.24 -33.75
N GLY A 226 23.93 -31.56 -34.59
CA GLY A 226 24.14 -31.91 -35.96
C GLY A 226 24.88 -33.21 -36.21
N GLN A 227 24.69 -33.69 -37.34
CA GLN A 227 25.68 -34.37 -38.18
C GLN A 227 25.90 -33.52 -39.42
#